data_36243055ba0d1694db9bfe461762962b
#
_entry.id   36243055ba0d1694db9bfe461762962b
#
_cell.length_a   1.000
_cell.length_b   1.000
_cell.length_c   1.000
_cell.angle_alpha   90.00
_cell.angle_beta   90.00
_cell.angle_gamma   90.00
#
_symmetry.space_group_name_H-M   'P 1'
#
loop_
_entity.id
_entity.type
_entity.pdbx_description
1 polymer ?
#
loop_
_entity_poly.entity_id
_entity_poly.type
_entity_poly.pdbx_seq_one_letter_code
_entity_poly.pdbx_strand_id
1 'polypeptide(L)'
;MGKITVETCEIEGLKVITPTVFGDARGYFVETYNKNDFVEAGIDVEFVQDNQSASKQGVLRGLHFQKEFPQDKLVRCINGEVFDVAVDLRKGSKTYGKWFGVRLSAENKKQFFIPKGFAHGFYVLSEYAEFAYKCSDFYHPNDEGGLKWDDPDIGVEWPLIEGVELNLSDKDTKWGGIKEL
;
A
#
# COMPACT_ATOMS: atom_id res chain seq x y z
N MET A 1 -21.39 -14.61 1.89
CA MET A 1 -21.01 -14.22 3.23
C MET A 1 -20.24 -12.92 3.15
N GLY A 2 -19.34 -12.44 3.70
CA GLY A 2 -18.87 -11.06 3.78
C GLY A 2 -18.69 -10.38 2.42
N LYS A 3 -19.54 -9.45 2.07
CA LYS A 3 -19.37 -8.64 0.87
C LYS A 3 -18.35 -7.54 1.13
N ILE A 4 -17.63 -7.15 0.09
CA ILE A 4 -16.71 -6.02 0.11
C ILE A 4 -17.35 -4.81 -0.58
N THR A 5 -16.99 -3.60 -0.14
CA THR A 5 -17.27 -2.36 -0.86
C THR A 5 -15.99 -1.90 -1.54
N VAL A 6 -16.06 -1.45 -2.79
CA VAL A 6 -14.90 -1.02 -3.57
C VAL A 6 -15.06 0.43 -3.98
N GLU A 7 -14.09 1.24 -3.64
CA GLU A 7 -13.97 2.64 -4.06
C GLU A 7 -12.81 2.74 -5.07
N THR A 8 -13.03 3.43 -6.17
CA THR A 8 -12.00 3.74 -7.18
C THR A 8 -11.56 5.19 -7.06
N CYS A 9 -10.40 5.52 -7.61
CA CYS A 9 -9.90 6.88 -7.70
C CYS A 9 -9.58 7.25 -9.15
N GLU A 10 -9.04 8.46 -9.37
CA GLU A 10 -8.68 8.95 -10.71
C GLU A 10 -7.56 8.15 -11.39
N ILE A 11 -6.76 7.40 -10.61
CA ILE A 11 -5.69 6.56 -11.13
C ILE A 11 -6.25 5.16 -11.37
N GLU A 12 -6.41 4.82 -12.62
CA GLU A 12 -6.99 3.53 -13.05
C GLU A 12 -6.23 2.34 -12.46
N GLY A 13 -6.98 1.40 -11.91
CA GLY A 13 -6.46 0.15 -11.32
C GLY A 13 -6.31 0.18 -9.81
N LEU A 14 -6.10 1.34 -9.21
CA LEU A 14 -6.09 1.48 -7.75
C LEU A 14 -7.52 1.31 -7.18
N LYS A 15 -7.64 0.54 -6.11
CA LYS A 15 -8.93 0.30 -5.45
C LYS A 15 -8.78 0.31 -3.93
N VAL A 16 -9.66 1.03 -3.24
CA VAL A 16 -9.80 0.94 -1.79
C VAL A 16 -10.95 -0.01 -1.48
N ILE A 17 -10.68 -1.01 -0.66
CA ILE A 17 -11.61 -2.10 -0.37
C ILE A 17 -11.96 -2.04 1.11
N THR A 18 -13.26 -2.03 1.41
CA THR A 18 -13.77 -2.09 2.78
C THR A 18 -14.54 -3.39 2.96
N PRO A 19 -14.04 -4.35 3.76
CA PRO A 19 -14.75 -5.58 4.04
C PRO A 19 -15.92 -5.33 5.01
N THR A 20 -16.94 -6.19 4.93
CA THR A 20 -18.02 -6.19 5.92
C THR A 20 -17.51 -6.76 7.24
N VAL A 21 -17.73 -6.03 8.33
CA VAL A 21 -17.36 -6.42 9.69
C VAL A 21 -18.62 -6.84 10.44
N PHE A 22 -18.59 -8.03 11.04
CA PHE A 22 -19.66 -8.58 11.86
C PHE A 22 -19.27 -8.50 13.33
N GLY A 23 -19.92 -7.63 14.09
CA GLY A 23 -19.63 -7.40 15.52
C GLY A 23 -20.74 -7.91 16.44
N ASP A 24 -20.36 -8.42 17.62
CA ASP A 24 -21.24 -8.74 18.73
C ASP A 24 -20.55 -8.52 20.09
N ALA A 25 -21.17 -8.93 21.19
CA ALA A 25 -20.61 -8.73 22.53
C ALA A 25 -19.25 -9.42 22.78
N ARG A 26 -18.83 -10.35 21.92
CA ARG A 26 -17.54 -11.05 22.02
C ARG A 26 -16.42 -10.36 21.25
N GLY A 27 -16.75 -9.39 20.35
CA GLY A 27 -15.83 -8.74 19.45
C GLY A 27 -16.34 -8.70 18.02
N TYR A 28 -15.47 -8.96 17.05
CA TYR A 28 -15.88 -8.94 15.64
C TYR A 28 -15.29 -10.11 14.85
N PHE A 29 -15.94 -10.41 13.74
CA PHE A 29 -15.43 -11.27 12.67
C PHE A 29 -15.39 -10.47 11.37
N VAL A 30 -14.34 -10.65 10.59
CA VAL A 30 -14.19 -10.06 9.26
C VAL A 30 -13.50 -11.06 8.34
N GLU A 31 -14.07 -11.23 7.14
CA GLU A 31 -13.42 -11.95 6.06
C GLU A 31 -12.53 -10.97 5.32
N THR A 32 -11.21 -11.08 5.49
CA THR A 32 -10.27 -10.11 4.95
C THR A 32 -9.90 -10.34 3.49
N TYR A 33 -10.09 -11.56 3.01
CA TYR A 33 -9.89 -11.93 1.61
C TYR A 33 -10.78 -13.11 1.24
N ASN A 34 -11.48 -12.96 0.13
CA ASN A 34 -12.21 -14.04 -0.52
C ASN A 34 -12.05 -13.89 -2.03
N LYS A 35 -11.42 -14.89 -2.67
CA LYS A 35 -11.10 -14.80 -4.10
C LYS A 35 -12.33 -14.49 -4.96
N ASN A 36 -13.47 -15.10 -4.67
CA ASN A 36 -14.68 -14.90 -5.48
C ASN A 36 -15.17 -13.44 -5.41
N ASP A 37 -15.20 -12.84 -4.21
CA ASP A 37 -15.61 -11.44 -4.04
C ASP A 37 -14.64 -10.48 -4.72
N PHE A 38 -13.33 -10.78 -4.68
CA PHE A 38 -12.31 -9.98 -5.35
C PHE A 38 -12.38 -10.09 -6.87
N VAL A 39 -12.60 -11.29 -7.41
CA VAL A 39 -12.83 -11.49 -8.85
C VAL A 39 -14.09 -10.74 -9.31
N GLU A 40 -15.20 -10.81 -8.57
CA GLU A 40 -16.42 -10.05 -8.85
C GLU A 40 -16.16 -8.53 -8.83
N ALA A 41 -15.27 -8.06 -7.98
CA ALA A 41 -14.82 -6.67 -7.91
C ALA A 41 -13.78 -6.28 -8.98
N GLY A 42 -13.47 -7.20 -9.91
CA GLY A 42 -12.50 -6.97 -10.99
C GLY A 42 -11.04 -7.06 -10.53
N ILE A 43 -10.77 -7.81 -9.46
CA ILE A 43 -9.42 -8.13 -8.98
C ILE A 43 -9.21 -9.63 -9.13
N ASP A 44 -8.93 -10.07 -10.36
CA ASP A 44 -8.61 -11.47 -10.64
C ASP A 44 -7.09 -11.68 -10.60
N VAL A 45 -6.57 -11.70 -9.38
CA VAL A 45 -5.14 -11.85 -9.09
C VAL A 45 -4.93 -13.09 -8.23
N GLU A 46 -3.90 -13.87 -8.54
CA GLU A 46 -3.42 -14.95 -7.69
C GLU A 46 -2.34 -14.41 -6.76
N PHE A 47 -2.60 -14.43 -5.46
CA PHE A 47 -1.62 -14.04 -4.44
C PHE A 47 -0.83 -15.27 -3.97
N VAL A 48 0.49 -15.16 -4.00
CA VAL A 48 1.43 -16.26 -3.73
C VAL A 48 2.31 -16.06 -2.50
N GLN A 49 2.31 -14.84 -1.94
CA GLN A 49 3.16 -14.47 -0.80
C GLN A 49 2.42 -13.52 0.14
N ASP A 50 2.49 -13.80 1.43
CA ASP A 50 2.04 -12.89 2.51
C ASP A 50 3.24 -12.34 3.27
N ASN A 51 3.21 -11.04 3.57
CA ASN A 51 4.22 -10.36 4.37
C ASN A 51 3.55 -9.61 5.52
N GLN A 52 4.28 -9.46 6.62
CA GLN A 52 3.88 -8.63 7.75
C GLN A 52 5.08 -7.87 8.29
N SER A 53 4.88 -6.61 8.64
CA SER A 53 5.89 -5.78 9.29
C SER A 53 5.29 -5.05 10.48
N ALA A 54 6.14 -4.70 11.43
CA ALA A 54 5.82 -3.85 12.56
C ALA A 54 6.73 -2.63 12.56
N SER A 55 6.20 -1.48 12.92
CA SER A 55 6.94 -0.21 12.88
C SER A 55 6.43 0.77 13.92
N LYS A 56 7.33 1.59 14.44
CA LYS A 56 7.02 2.71 15.35
C LYS A 56 6.54 3.93 14.57
N GLN A 57 5.93 4.88 15.28
CA GLN A 57 5.54 6.17 14.73
C GLN A 57 6.72 6.87 14.05
N GLY A 58 6.44 7.55 12.95
CA GLY A 58 7.45 8.27 12.17
C GLY A 58 8.24 7.40 11.17
N VAL A 59 8.10 6.08 11.20
CA VAL A 59 8.72 5.21 10.19
C VAL A 59 8.01 5.40 8.85
N LEU A 60 8.80 5.65 7.81
CA LEU A 60 8.36 5.63 6.41
C LEU A 60 9.13 4.53 5.67
N ARG A 61 8.41 3.65 5.00
CA ARG A 61 8.97 2.59 4.15
C ARG A 61 8.54 2.83 2.71
N GLY A 62 9.47 2.90 1.80
CA GLY A 62 9.17 3.09 0.39
C GLY A 62 9.96 4.21 -0.27
N LEU A 63 9.61 4.56 -1.45
CA LEU A 63 8.60 3.95 -2.34
C LEU A 63 9.25 2.81 -3.13
N HIS A 64 8.73 1.60 -3.02
CA HIS A 64 9.37 0.40 -3.59
C HIS A 64 8.57 -0.23 -4.73
N PHE A 65 9.27 -0.86 -5.67
CA PHE A 65 8.70 -1.70 -6.73
C PHE A 65 9.72 -2.77 -7.16
N GLN A 66 9.28 -3.76 -7.91
CA GLN A 66 10.15 -4.70 -8.61
C GLN A 66 10.10 -4.41 -10.12
N LYS A 67 11.25 -4.49 -10.79
CA LYS A 67 11.43 -4.06 -12.18
C LYS A 67 10.98 -5.12 -13.18
N GLU A 68 11.56 -6.33 -13.08
CA GLU A 68 11.32 -7.45 -13.98
C GLU A 68 10.19 -8.36 -13.49
N PHE A 69 9.99 -8.43 -12.16
CA PHE A 69 8.98 -9.26 -11.50
C PHE A 69 7.98 -8.40 -10.71
N PRO A 70 7.25 -7.48 -11.36
CA PRO A 70 6.35 -6.57 -10.67
C PRO A 70 5.23 -7.31 -9.95
N GLN A 71 4.86 -6.82 -8.78
CA GLN A 71 3.86 -7.43 -7.90
C GLN A 71 2.59 -6.58 -7.85
N ASP A 72 1.42 -7.23 -8.00
CA ASP A 72 0.19 -6.67 -7.45
C ASP A 72 0.23 -6.84 -5.93
N LYS A 73 -0.28 -5.88 -5.20
CA LYS A 73 -0.30 -5.88 -3.73
C LYS A 73 -1.70 -5.61 -3.21
N LEU A 74 -2.08 -6.35 -2.17
CA LEU A 74 -3.26 -6.06 -1.37
C LEU A 74 -2.80 -5.81 0.05
N VAL A 75 -2.86 -4.55 0.48
CA VAL A 75 -2.26 -4.10 1.73
C VAL A 75 -3.32 -3.68 2.76
N ARG A 76 -3.02 -3.88 4.04
CA ARG A 76 -3.88 -3.47 5.16
C ARG A 76 -3.07 -3.23 6.43
N CYS A 77 -3.59 -2.37 7.30
CA CYS A 77 -3.08 -2.17 8.65
C CYS A 77 -3.89 -3.01 9.63
N ILE A 78 -3.24 -3.94 10.35
CA ILE A 78 -3.90 -4.84 11.31
C ILE A 78 -3.83 -4.33 12.75
N ASN A 79 -2.90 -3.44 13.05
CA ASN A 79 -2.80 -2.73 14.32
C ASN A 79 -2.30 -1.31 14.05
N GLY A 80 -2.90 -0.30 14.70
CA GLY A 80 -2.55 1.10 14.50
C GLY A 80 -3.10 1.70 13.21
N GLU A 81 -2.41 2.71 12.70
CA GLU A 81 -2.79 3.46 11.50
C GLU A 81 -1.56 3.87 10.69
N VAL A 82 -1.68 3.77 9.37
CA VAL A 82 -0.68 4.22 8.40
C VAL A 82 -1.32 5.09 7.33
N PHE A 83 -0.53 5.97 6.71
CA PHE A 83 -0.86 6.60 5.44
C PHE A 83 -0.13 5.86 4.33
N ASP A 84 -0.88 5.20 3.48
CA ASP A 84 -0.38 4.34 2.41
C ASP A 84 -0.44 5.05 1.06
N VAL A 85 0.62 4.98 0.27
CA VAL A 85 0.78 5.72 -0.97
C VAL A 85 1.19 4.80 -2.11
N ALA A 86 0.52 4.95 -3.25
CA ALA A 86 0.89 4.36 -4.52
C ALA A 86 1.17 5.44 -5.56
N VAL A 87 2.25 5.28 -6.33
CA VAL A 87 2.65 6.18 -7.43
C VAL A 87 2.61 5.41 -8.74
N ASP A 88 1.92 5.93 -9.74
CA ASP A 88 1.81 5.30 -11.07
C ASP A 88 3.13 5.43 -11.83
N LEU A 89 3.80 4.30 -12.10
CA LEU A 89 5.02 4.22 -12.89
C LEU A 89 4.80 3.52 -14.24
N ARG A 90 3.56 3.29 -14.65
CA ARG A 90 3.24 2.61 -15.92
C ARG A 90 3.55 3.54 -17.10
N LYS A 91 4.56 3.19 -17.87
CA LYS A 91 4.95 3.95 -19.08
C LYS A 91 3.77 4.05 -20.04
N GLY A 92 3.45 5.27 -20.48
CA GLY A 92 2.31 5.54 -21.36
C GLY A 92 0.95 5.72 -20.64
N SER A 93 0.88 5.55 -19.33
CA SER A 93 -0.31 5.90 -18.55
C SER A 93 -0.55 7.42 -18.56
N LYS A 94 -1.82 7.81 -18.66
CA LYS A 94 -2.24 9.23 -18.52
C LYS A 94 -1.97 9.79 -17.13
N THR A 95 -1.78 8.90 -16.15
CA THR A 95 -1.52 9.24 -14.74
C THR A 95 -0.09 8.91 -14.32
N TYR A 96 0.83 8.71 -15.28
CA TYR A 96 2.25 8.50 -14.96
C TYR A 96 2.79 9.60 -14.04
N GLY A 97 3.41 9.21 -12.94
CA GLY A 97 3.92 10.12 -11.91
C GLY A 97 2.86 10.69 -10.96
N LYS A 98 1.59 10.39 -11.15
CA LYS A 98 0.53 10.74 -10.19
C LYS A 98 0.52 9.75 -9.03
N TRP A 99 0.12 10.24 -7.87
CA TRP A 99 0.01 9.44 -6.66
C TRP A 99 -1.39 9.48 -6.06
N PHE A 100 -1.71 8.45 -5.31
CA PHE A 100 -2.92 8.39 -4.47
C PHE A 100 -2.53 7.88 -3.09
N GLY A 101 -3.08 8.50 -2.05
CA GLY A 101 -2.84 8.13 -0.67
C GLY A 101 -4.12 7.83 0.07
N VAL A 102 -4.07 6.88 0.99
CA VAL A 102 -5.21 6.46 1.80
C VAL A 102 -4.77 6.12 3.23
N ARG A 103 -5.59 6.48 4.22
CA ARG A 103 -5.41 6.03 5.60
C ARG A 103 -5.95 4.61 5.76
N LEU A 104 -5.09 3.71 6.20
CA LEU A 104 -5.42 2.34 6.54
C LEU A 104 -5.22 2.15 8.04
N SER A 105 -6.21 1.59 8.72
CA SER A 105 -6.13 1.38 10.17
C SER A 105 -6.79 0.07 10.60
N ALA A 106 -6.42 -0.40 11.79
CA ALA A 106 -7.10 -1.50 12.44
C ALA A 106 -8.58 -1.19 12.71
N GLU A 107 -8.93 0.08 12.84
CA GLU A 107 -10.30 0.54 13.09
C GLU A 107 -11.13 0.56 11.81
N ASN A 108 -10.64 1.22 10.74
CA ASN A 108 -11.42 1.38 9.50
C ASN A 108 -11.47 0.10 8.64
N LYS A 109 -10.61 -0.89 8.91
CA LYS A 109 -10.50 -2.16 8.19
C LYS A 109 -10.27 -2.03 6.68
N LYS A 110 -9.98 -0.83 6.18
CA LYS A 110 -9.73 -0.59 4.76
C LYS A 110 -8.49 -1.34 4.30
N GLN A 111 -8.56 -1.81 3.06
CA GLN A 111 -7.45 -2.41 2.34
C GLN A 111 -7.22 -1.62 1.06
N PHE A 112 -5.99 -1.62 0.57
CA PHE A 112 -5.64 -0.94 -0.66
C PHE A 112 -5.07 -1.94 -1.67
N PHE A 113 -5.73 -2.04 -2.82
CA PHE A 113 -5.23 -2.83 -3.95
C PHE A 113 -4.42 -1.94 -4.87
N ILE A 114 -3.18 -2.36 -5.09
CA ILE A 114 -2.17 -1.66 -5.90
C ILE A 114 -1.71 -2.63 -6.98
N PRO A 115 -2.09 -2.44 -8.25
CA PRO A 115 -1.67 -3.33 -9.32
C PRO A 115 -0.18 -3.19 -9.65
N LYS A 116 0.32 -4.09 -10.48
CA LYS A 116 1.67 -4.02 -11.07
C LYS A 116 1.92 -2.68 -11.73
N GLY A 117 3.16 -2.21 -11.68
CA GLY A 117 3.58 -0.96 -12.30
C GLY A 117 3.41 0.28 -11.42
N PHE A 118 3.21 0.09 -10.12
CA PHE A 118 3.20 1.18 -9.14
C PHE A 118 4.38 1.06 -8.18
N ALA A 119 4.91 2.21 -7.75
CA ALA A 119 5.73 2.28 -6.55
C ALA A 119 4.82 2.40 -5.33
N HIS A 120 5.19 1.80 -4.22
CA HIS A 120 4.38 1.70 -3.01
C HIS A 120 5.21 2.01 -1.76
N GLY A 121 4.58 2.70 -0.83
CA GLY A 121 5.15 2.97 0.48
C GLY A 121 4.11 3.44 1.48
N PHE A 122 4.50 3.53 2.74
CA PHE A 122 3.60 4.00 3.80
C PHE A 122 4.35 4.75 4.91
N TYR A 123 3.65 5.63 5.60
CA TYR A 123 4.09 6.36 6.77
C TYR A 123 3.25 5.98 7.98
N VAL A 124 3.89 5.70 9.12
CA VAL A 124 3.23 5.26 10.36
C VAL A 124 2.75 6.47 11.17
N LEU A 125 1.42 6.55 11.35
CA LEU A 125 0.75 7.65 12.05
C LEU A 125 0.55 7.39 13.54
N SER A 126 0.24 6.14 13.93
CA SER A 126 0.06 5.74 15.32
C SER A 126 1.40 5.47 16.03
N GLU A 127 1.41 5.39 17.35
CA GLU A 127 2.62 5.06 18.12
C GLU A 127 3.30 3.77 17.66
N TYR A 128 2.47 2.81 17.20
CA TYR A 128 2.89 1.52 16.67
C TYR A 128 1.90 1.07 15.60
N ALA A 129 2.38 0.44 14.56
CA ALA A 129 1.53 -0.16 13.54
C ALA A 129 2.05 -1.53 13.11
N GLU A 130 1.11 -2.46 12.86
CA GLU A 130 1.37 -3.70 12.15
C GLU A 130 0.69 -3.66 10.78
N PHE A 131 1.47 -3.93 9.76
CA PHE A 131 1.09 -3.80 8.36
C PHE A 131 1.27 -5.14 7.66
N ALA A 132 0.23 -5.62 7.00
CA ALA A 132 0.24 -6.90 6.30
C ALA A 132 -0.16 -6.72 4.83
N TYR A 133 0.45 -7.49 3.95
CA TYR A 133 0.12 -7.44 2.53
C TYR A 133 0.35 -8.76 1.81
N LYS A 134 -0.51 -9.00 0.81
CA LYS A 134 -0.40 -10.10 -0.14
C LYS A 134 0.28 -9.60 -1.41
N CYS A 135 1.09 -10.45 -2.03
CA CYS A 135 1.77 -10.18 -3.29
C CYS A 135 1.44 -11.24 -4.34
N SER A 136 1.31 -10.81 -5.60
CA SER A 136 1.05 -11.71 -6.74
C SER A 136 2.30 -12.35 -7.33
N ASP A 137 3.47 -11.97 -6.86
CA ASP A 137 4.76 -12.58 -7.23
C ASP A 137 5.67 -12.61 -6.02
N PHE A 138 6.71 -13.45 -6.09
CA PHE A 138 7.69 -13.59 -5.01
C PHE A 138 8.60 -12.35 -4.89
N TYR A 139 9.16 -12.17 -3.71
CA TYR A 139 10.17 -11.14 -3.50
C TYR A 139 11.49 -11.53 -4.14
N HIS A 140 11.99 -10.67 -5.01
CA HIS A 140 13.28 -10.79 -5.68
C HIS A 140 14.22 -9.69 -5.20
N PRO A 141 15.13 -9.95 -4.25
CA PRO A 141 15.98 -8.92 -3.62
C PRO A 141 16.87 -8.16 -4.63
N ASN A 142 17.27 -8.82 -5.72
CA ASN A 142 18.11 -8.22 -6.75
C ASN A 142 17.32 -7.44 -7.82
N ASP A 143 16.01 -7.50 -7.77
CA ASP A 143 15.09 -6.84 -8.71
C ASP A 143 14.44 -5.58 -8.13
N GLU A 144 14.73 -5.26 -6.89
CA GLU A 144 14.11 -4.14 -6.19
C GLU A 144 14.53 -2.81 -6.82
N GLY A 145 13.54 -1.98 -7.08
CA GLY A 145 13.69 -0.58 -7.42
C GLY A 145 13.02 0.30 -6.38
N GLY A 146 13.38 1.56 -6.38
CA GLY A 146 12.79 2.52 -5.48
C GLY A 146 12.71 3.91 -6.08
N LEU A 147 11.90 4.72 -5.45
CA LEU A 147 11.66 6.10 -5.79
C LEU A 147 11.81 6.94 -4.53
N LYS A 148 12.45 8.09 -4.67
CA LYS A 148 12.65 9.02 -3.56
C LYS A 148 11.31 9.42 -2.95
N TRP A 149 11.14 9.24 -1.63
CA TRP A 149 9.88 9.47 -0.93
C TRP A 149 9.38 10.91 -0.98
N ASP A 150 10.31 11.88 -1.06
CA ASP A 150 10.06 13.33 -1.13
C ASP A 150 10.41 13.92 -2.50
N ASP A 151 10.30 13.12 -3.56
CA ASP A 151 10.54 13.59 -4.93
C ASP A 151 9.60 14.76 -5.27
N PRO A 152 10.15 15.97 -5.55
CA PRO A 152 9.35 17.15 -5.85
C PRO A 152 8.58 17.05 -7.17
N ASP A 153 9.01 16.21 -8.09
CA ASP A 153 8.31 15.99 -9.37
C ASP A 153 7.05 15.13 -9.20
N ILE A 154 6.96 14.36 -8.12
CA ILE A 154 5.76 13.60 -7.73
C ILE A 154 4.93 14.39 -6.73
N GLY A 155 5.57 14.99 -5.74
CA GLY A 155 4.94 15.87 -4.76
C GLY A 155 3.97 15.13 -3.82
N VAL A 156 4.36 13.96 -3.31
CA VAL A 156 3.54 13.26 -2.31
C VAL A 156 3.39 14.11 -1.06
N GLU A 157 2.16 14.39 -0.68
CA GLU A 157 1.82 15.14 0.53
C GLU A 157 1.71 14.19 1.73
N TRP A 158 2.85 13.79 2.27
CA TRP A 158 2.89 12.95 3.46
C TRP A 158 2.36 13.71 4.69
N PRO A 159 1.45 13.12 5.48
CA PRO A 159 0.95 13.75 6.70
C PRO A 159 1.95 13.60 7.85
N LEU A 160 3.14 14.18 7.69
CA LEU A 160 4.20 14.11 8.68
C LEU A 160 3.76 14.76 9.99
N ILE A 161 4.01 14.06 11.10
CA ILE A 161 3.59 14.51 12.42
C ILE A 161 4.64 15.47 12.97
N GLU A 162 4.20 16.67 13.33
CA GLU A 162 5.06 17.68 13.95
C GLU A 162 5.70 17.16 15.25
N GLY A 163 7.01 17.34 15.37
CA GLY A 163 7.78 16.90 16.53
C GLY A 163 8.12 15.40 16.54
N VAL A 164 7.69 14.64 15.53
CA VAL A 164 8.07 13.23 15.35
C VAL A 164 9.18 13.13 14.31
N GLU A 165 10.29 12.50 14.69
CA GLU A 165 11.41 12.27 13.79
C GLU A 165 11.03 11.28 12.68
N LEU A 166 11.30 11.66 11.43
CA LEU A 166 11.15 10.77 10.27
C LEU A 166 12.23 9.70 10.28
N ASN A 167 11.82 8.44 10.26
CA ASN A 167 12.73 7.30 10.29
C ASN A 167 12.65 6.51 8.98
N LEU A 168 13.75 6.53 8.23
CA LEU A 168 13.95 5.83 6.95
C LEU A 168 15.04 4.78 7.11
N SER A 169 14.95 3.70 6.35
CA SER A 169 16.09 2.78 6.19
C SER A 169 17.20 3.44 5.36
N ASP A 170 18.44 3.00 5.54
CA ASP A 170 19.58 3.49 4.73
C ASP A 170 19.32 3.33 3.22
N LYS A 171 18.63 2.29 2.83
CA LYS A 171 18.24 2.03 1.45
C LYS A 171 17.28 3.09 0.92
N ASP A 172 16.28 3.46 1.73
CA ASP A 172 15.23 4.41 1.33
C ASP A 172 15.74 5.85 1.21
N THR A 173 16.90 6.15 1.80
CA THR A 173 17.56 7.46 1.63
C THR A 173 18.33 7.59 0.32
N LYS A 174 18.52 6.50 -0.45
CA LYS A 174 19.41 6.46 -1.62
C LYS A 174 18.68 6.42 -2.96
N TRP A 175 17.37 6.29 -2.96
CA TRP A 175 16.59 6.25 -4.18
C TRP A 175 16.61 7.58 -4.93
N GLY A 176 16.67 7.51 -6.25
CA GLY A 176 16.54 8.65 -7.15
C GLY A 176 15.12 9.12 -7.37
N GLY A 177 14.96 10.23 -8.09
CA GLY A 177 13.66 10.75 -8.48
C GLY A 177 13.06 10.02 -9.70
N ILE A 178 11.80 10.33 -10.01
CA ILE A 178 11.07 9.72 -11.15
C ILE A 178 11.75 9.99 -12.50
N LYS A 179 12.48 11.08 -12.62
CA LYS A 179 13.22 11.42 -13.86
C LYS A 179 14.44 10.54 -14.10
N GLU A 180 14.83 9.74 -13.11
CA GLU A 180 15.97 8.82 -13.20
C GLU A 180 15.53 7.39 -13.57
N LEU A 181 14.21 7.13 -13.65
CA LEU A 181 13.60 5.87 -14.08
C LEU A 181 13.38 5.87 -15.61
#